data_be9991c5ed363ae022a5a41b1dc1d6f7
#
_entry.id   be9991c5ed363ae022a5a41b1dc1d6f7
#
_cell.length_a   1.000
_cell.length_b   1.000
_cell.length_c   1.000
_cell.angle_alpha   90.00
_cell.angle_beta   90.00
_cell.angle_gamma   90.00
#
_symmetry.space_group_name_H-M   'P 1'
#
loop_
_entity.id
_entity.type
_entity.pdbx_description
1 polymer ?
#
loop_
_entity_poly.entity_id
_entity_poly.type
_entity_poly.pdbx_seq_one_letter_code
_entity_poly.pdbx_strand_id
1 'polypeptide(L)'
;KTGYSVGIYGENSNVTNNASKIIQVGKDGIGVYIAGAGNVAENYGIINGVGDNAKGIFATDNSIVRNYGTINMTGDNVMGIAGQNGAQIYNDANGVINVTGNDVTGIYLSGDNTKLINNGVINISGTGMGISYTPTVELSNINDTTGTTIGSTSKQYQLPDMPTLVNRGEININVGGNFNYDGIRVI
;
A
#
# COMPACT_ATOMS: atom_id res chain seq x y z
N LYS A 1 -27.96 -1.10 1.53
CA LYS A 1 -26.91 -2.11 1.34
C LYS A 1 -25.58 -1.38 1.37
N THR A 2 -24.87 -1.51 2.48
CA THR A 2 -23.46 -1.14 2.60
C THR A 2 -22.65 -2.31 2.06
N GLY A 3 -22.34 -2.32 0.79
CA GLY A 3 -21.48 -3.32 0.16
C GLY A 3 -20.35 -2.63 -0.56
N TYR A 4 -19.12 -3.08 -0.35
CA TYR A 4 -17.98 -2.66 -1.16
C TYR A 4 -18.14 -3.23 -2.57
N SER A 5 -17.90 -2.40 -3.59
CA SER A 5 -17.79 -2.88 -4.95
C SER A 5 -16.33 -3.23 -5.25
N VAL A 6 -16.09 -4.38 -5.87
CA VAL A 6 -14.75 -4.80 -6.27
C VAL A 6 -14.72 -4.96 -7.79
N GLY A 7 -13.75 -4.32 -8.44
CA GLY A 7 -13.58 -4.41 -9.88
C GLY A 7 -13.07 -5.78 -10.32
N ILE A 8 -11.97 -6.24 -9.71
CA ILE A 8 -11.43 -7.60 -9.90
C ILE A 8 -11.17 -8.20 -8.52
N TYR A 9 -11.70 -9.40 -8.29
CA TYR A 9 -11.50 -10.16 -7.07
C TYR A 9 -10.69 -11.41 -7.37
N GLY A 10 -9.55 -11.56 -6.69
CA GLY A 10 -8.68 -12.73 -6.78
C GLY A 10 -8.45 -13.36 -5.40
N GLU A 11 -8.92 -14.57 -5.20
CA GLU A 11 -8.62 -15.42 -4.06
C GLU A 11 -8.22 -16.79 -4.60
N ASN A 12 -7.07 -17.29 -4.18
CA ASN A 12 -6.48 -18.51 -4.73
C ASN A 12 -6.25 -18.43 -6.27
N SER A 13 -6.04 -17.24 -6.79
CA SER A 13 -5.90 -16.99 -8.23
C SER A 13 -5.07 -15.73 -8.49
N ASN A 14 -4.26 -15.75 -9.54
CA ASN A 14 -3.59 -14.55 -10.02
C ASN A 14 -4.58 -13.66 -10.81
N VAL A 15 -4.39 -12.36 -10.73
CA VAL A 15 -5.19 -11.38 -11.47
C VAL A 15 -4.28 -10.41 -12.22
N THR A 16 -4.70 -9.99 -13.41
CA THR A 16 -3.94 -9.04 -14.23
C THR A 16 -4.86 -8.00 -14.84
N ASN A 17 -4.57 -6.74 -14.60
CA ASN A 17 -5.12 -5.64 -15.38
C ASN A 17 -4.16 -5.35 -16.54
N ASN A 18 -4.52 -5.77 -17.74
CA ASN A 18 -3.66 -5.66 -18.92
C ASN A 18 -3.43 -4.21 -19.35
N ALA A 19 -2.34 -3.97 -20.07
CA ALA A 19 -2.02 -2.68 -20.66
C ALA A 19 -3.20 -2.13 -21.48
N SER A 20 -3.40 -0.82 -21.42
CA SER A 20 -4.51 -0.10 -22.07
C SER A 20 -5.91 -0.45 -21.55
N LYS A 21 -6.04 -1.25 -20.47
CA LYS A 21 -7.31 -1.50 -19.81
C LYS A 21 -7.50 -0.57 -18.61
N ILE A 22 -8.76 -0.25 -18.34
CA ILE A 22 -9.14 0.68 -17.28
C ILE A 22 -10.13 0.00 -16.33
N ILE A 23 -9.81 0.03 -15.04
CA ILE A 23 -10.72 -0.33 -13.96
C ILE A 23 -11.25 0.97 -13.36
N GLN A 24 -12.57 1.13 -13.30
CA GLN A 24 -13.22 2.27 -12.67
C GLN A 24 -13.72 1.87 -11.28
N VAL A 25 -13.42 2.70 -10.28
CA VAL A 25 -13.76 2.45 -8.88
C VAL A 25 -14.54 3.65 -8.34
N GLY A 26 -15.69 3.39 -7.72
CA GLY A 26 -16.49 4.40 -7.05
C GLY A 26 -16.18 4.49 -5.56
N LYS A 27 -16.94 5.35 -4.86
CA LYS A 27 -16.91 5.52 -3.41
C LYS A 27 -16.97 4.17 -2.70
N ASP A 28 -16.16 4.01 -1.64
CA ASP A 28 -16.04 2.80 -0.82
C ASP A 28 -15.64 1.53 -1.63
N GLY A 29 -15.22 1.69 -2.88
CA GLY A 29 -14.88 0.58 -3.77
C GLY A 29 -13.42 0.18 -3.72
N ILE A 30 -13.14 -1.01 -4.29
CA ILE A 30 -11.78 -1.55 -4.46
C ILE A 30 -11.60 -1.91 -5.94
N GLY A 31 -10.55 -1.39 -6.57
CA GLY A 31 -10.26 -1.72 -7.97
C GLY A 31 -9.86 -3.18 -8.14
N VAL A 32 -8.84 -3.60 -7.43
CA VAL A 32 -8.38 -4.99 -7.40
C VAL A 32 -8.26 -5.45 -5.95
N TYR A 33 -8.91 -6.55 -5.62
CA TYR A 33 -8.71 -7.27 -4.37
C TYR A 33 -7.93 -8.54 -4.64
N ILE A 34 -6.88 -8.79 -3.86
CA ILE A 34 -6.07 -10.01 -3.94
C ILE A 34 -5.80 -10.57 -2.54
N ALA A 35 -6.02 -11.86 -2.36
CA ALA A 35 -5.77 -12.57 -1.12
C ALA A 35 -5.17 -13.97 -1.36
N GLY A 36 -4.44 -14.45 -0.38
CA GLY A 36 -3.87 -15.81 -0.35
C GLY A 36 -2.40 -15.87 -0.73
N ALA A 37 -1.71 -16.77 -0.07
CA ALA A 37 -0.26 -16.91 -0.15
C ALA A 37 0.23 -17.17 -1.58
N GLY A 38 1.13 -16.31 -2.05
CA GLY A 38 1.74 -16.42 -3.38
C GLY A 38 0.85 -16.00 -4.54
N ASN A 39 -0.42 -15.63 -4.32
CA ASN A 39 -1.26 -15.08 -5.38
C ASN A 39 -0.75 -13.70 -5.80
N VAL A 40 -0.75 -13.41 -7.08
CA VAL A 40 -0.17 -12.19 -7.66
C VAL A 40 -1.24 -11.35 -8.33
N ALA A 41 -1.28 -10.06 -7.99
CA ALA A 41 -2.00 -9.05 -8.74
C ALA A 41 -1.02 -8.19 -9.53
N GLU A 42 -1.17 -8.12 -10.84
CA GLU A 42 -0.36 -7.28 -11.71
C GLU A 42 -1.20 -6.20 -12.37
N ASN A 43 -0.78 -4.95 -12.25
CA ASN A 43 -1.41 -3.84 -12.95
C ASN A 43 -0.47 -3.28 -14.00
N TYR A 44 -0.78 -3.51 -15.26
CA TYR A 44 -0.13 -2.87 -16.42
C TYR A 44 -0.98 -1.75 -17.03
N GLY A 45 -2.25 -1.69 -16.65
CA GLY A 45 -3.22 -0.71 -17.14
C GLY A 45 -3.42 0.47 -16.21
N ILE A 46 -4.63 0.97 -16.19
CA ILE A 46 -5.05 2.11 -15.38
C ILE A 46 -6.13 1.67 -14.38
N ILE A 47 -5.99 2.09 -13.13
CA ILE A 47 -7.05 1.99 -12.12
C ILE A 47 -7.43 3.42 -11.76
N ASN A 48 -8.68 3.81 -12.02
CA ASN A 48 -9.21 5.12 -11.68
C ASN A 48 -10.27 4.98 -10.59
N GLY A 49 -10.02 5.58 -9.44
CA GLY A 49 -10.98 5.67 -8.34
C GLY A 49 -11.48 7.11 -8.19
N VAL A 50 -12.81 7.27 -8.09
CA VAL A 50 -13.46 8.55 -7.82
C VAL A 50 -14.46 8.38 -6.68
N GLY A 51 -14.21 9.06 -5.58
CA GLY A 51 -15.05 9.02 -4.38
C GLY A 51 -14.31 8.52 -3.15
N ASP A 52 -14.82 8.92 -1.99
CA ASP A 52 -14.16 8.73 -0.70
C ASP A 52 -13.97 7.25 -0.34
N ASN A 53 -12.97 6.97 0.46
CA ASN A 53 -12.60 5.66 1.01
C ASN A 53 -12.27 4.59 -0.06
N ALA A 54 -12.16 4.96 -1.34
CA ALA A 54 -11.82 4.02 -2.39
C ALA A 54 -10.35 3.56 -2.29
N LYS A 55 -10.11 2.33 -2.73
CA LYS A 55 -8.77 1.75 -2.83
C LYS A 55 -8.50 1.29 -4.26
N GLY A 56 -7.32 1.62 -4.78
CA GLY A 56 -6.91 1.13 -6.09
C GLY A 56 -6.68 -0.39 -6.05
N ILE A 57 -5.76 -0.84 -5.20
CA ILE A 57 -5.48 -2.26 -4.97
C ILE A 57 -5.50 -2.53 -3.46
N PHE A 58 -6.16 -3.61 -3.06
CA PHE A 58 -6.10 -4.14 -1.69
C PHE A 58 -5.55 -5.56 -1.71
N ALA A 59 -4.48 -5.77 -0.95
CA ALA A 59 -3.77 -7.03 -0.87
C ALA A 59 -3.69 -7.54 0.58
N THR A 60 -3.90 -8.83 0.78
CA THR A 60 -3.82 -9.44 2.11
C THR A 60 -3.33 -10.90 2.04
N ASP A 61 -3.08 -11.50 3.20
CA ASP A 61 -2.80 -12.93 3.38
C ASP A 61 -1.64 -13.45 2.52
N ASN A 62 -0.49 -12.77 2.63
CA ASN A 62 0.76 -13.11 1.94
C ASN A 62 0.65 -13.06 0.40
N SER A 63 -0.29 -12.29 -0.13
CA SER A 63 -0.38 -12.03 -1.56
C SER A 63 0.66 -11.01 -2.04
N ILE A 64 0.83 -10.93 -3.36
CA ILE A 64 1.84 -10.10 -4.00
C ILE A 64 1.17 -9.11 -4.95
N VAL A 65 1.56 -7.85 -4.89
CA VAL A 65 1.14 -6.81 -5.86
C VAL A 65 2.34 -6.31 -6.62
N ARG A 66 2.20 -6.21 -7.94
CA ARG A 66 3.16 -5.56 -8.84
C ARG A 66 2.45 -4.49 -9.65
N ASN A 67 2.79 -3.23 -9.40
CA ASN A 67 2.25 -2.12 -10.16
C ASN A 67 3.26 -1.63 -11.19
N TYR A 68 2.99 -1.88 -12.46
CA TYR A 68 3.73 -1.38 -13.62
C TYR A 68 2.97 -0.26 -14.36
N GLY A 69 1.69 -0.08 -14.02
CA GLY A 69 0.77 0.88 -14.64
C GLY A 69 0.48 2.08 -13.75
N THR A 70 -0.67 2.67 -13.97
CA THR A 70 -1.09 3.90 -13.29
C THR A 70 -2.29 3.63 -12.38
N ILE A 71 -2.22 4.15 -11.17
CA ILE A 71 -3.32 4.16 -10.20
C ILE A 71 -3.64 5.62 -9.89
N ASN A 72 -4.85 6.07 -10.23
CA ASN A 72 -5.34 7.42 -9.96
C ASN A 72 -6.52 7.33 -8.99
N MET A 73 -6.38 7.93 -7.82
CA MET A 73 -7.42 7.94 -6.80
C MET A 73 -7.76 9.38 -6.43
N THR A 74 -9.05 9.72 -6.45
CA THR A 74 -9.54 11.07 -6.10
C THR A 74 -10.70 10.97 -5.13
N GLY A 75 -10.59 11.64 -4.00
CA GLY A 75 -11.56 11.66 -2.91
C GLY A 75 -10.87 11.70 -1.55
N ASP A 76 -11.62 11.83 -0.48
CA ASP A 76 -11.08 11.82 0.87
C ASP A 76 -10.84 10.39 1.36
N ASN A 77 -9.81 10.17 2.16
CA ASN A 77 -9.38 8.86 2.69
C ASN A 77 -9.12 7.80 1.61
N VAL A 78 -8.77 8.19 0.39
CA VAL A 78 -8.44 7.22 -0.66
C VAL A 78 -7.03 6.67 -0.49
N MET A 79 -6.84 5.45 -0.96
CA MET A 79 -5.54 4.78 -0.95
C MET A 79 -5.19 4.26 -2.36
N GLY A 80 -3.96 4.48 -2.80
CA GLY A 80 -3.48 3.88 -4.05
C GLY A 80 -3.38 2.36 -3.92
N ILE A 81 -2.53 1.88 -3.01
CA ILE A 81 -2.38 0.46 -2.68
C ILE A 81 -2.47 0.30 -1.16
N ALA A 82 -3.25 -0.66 -0.69
CA ALA A 82 -3.28 -1.08 0.70
C ALA A 82 -2.86 -2.54 0.84
N GLY A 83 -1.85 -2.81 1.67
CA GLY A 83 -1.33 -4.14 1.94
C GLY A 83 -1.41 -4.49 3.42
N GLN A 84 -1.89 -5.70 3.73
CA GLN A 84 -2.03 -6.19 5.10
C GLN A 84 -1.59 -7.65 5.21
N ASN A 85 -1.32 -8.10 6.44
CA ASN A 85 -1.11 -9.51 6.77
C ASN A 85 -0.12 -10.24 5.83
N GLY A 86 1.11 -9.75 5.76
CA GLY A 86 2.16 -10.36 4.97
C GLY A 86 2.14 -10.02 3.48
N ALA A 87 1.26 -9.12 3.03
CA ALA A 87 1.24 -8.68 1.64
C ALA A 87 2.60 -8.11 1.22
N GLN A 88 3.00 -8.41 -0.01
CA GLN A 88 4.24 -7.91 -0.61
C GLN A 88 3.91 -6.96 -1.75
N ILE A 89 4.30 -5.71 -1.63
CA ILE A 89 3.96 -4.66 -2.59
C ILE A 89 5.22 -4.21 -3.33
N TYR A 90 5.13 -4.23 -4.66
CA TYR A 90 6.15 -3.72 -5.57
C TYR A 90 5.52 -2.65 -6.47
N ASN A 91 5.87 -1.38 -6.23
CA ASN A 91 5.61 -0.32 -7.21
C ASN A 91 6.85 -0.24 -8.10
N ASP A 92 6.75 -0.75 -9.31
CA ASP A 92 7.88 -0.89 -10.23
C ASP A 92 8.31 0.46 -10.81
N ALA A 93 9.45 0.53 -11.48
CA ALA A 93 10.01 1.78 -12.01
C ALA A 93 9.07 2.55 -12.96
N ASN A 94 8.17 1.84 -13.65
CA ASN A 94 7.13 2.47 -14.49
C ASN A 94 5.81 2.68 -13.74
N GLY A 95 5.70 2.20 -12.50
CA GLY A 95 4.48 2.30 -11.70
C GLY A 95 4.27 3.73 -11.19
N VAL A 96 3.08 4.28 -11.44
CA VAL A 96 2.70 5.61 -10.99
C VAL A 96 1.45 5.51 -10.12
N ILE A 97 1.51 6.13 -8.96
CA ILE A 97 0.38 6.22 -8.02
C ILE A 97 0.09 7.69 -7.78
N ASN A 98 -1.08 8.15 -8.23
CA ASN A 98 -1.56 9.51 -8.03
C ASN A 98 -2.75 9.47 -7.09
N VAL A 99 -2.67 10.17 -5.96
CA VAL A 99 -3.77 10.29 -5.00
C VAL A 99 -4.05 11.77 -4.71
N THR A 100 -5.33 12.13 -4.72
CA THR A 100 -5.77 13.52 -4.58
C THR A 100 -6.97 13.60 -3.63
N GLY A 101 -6.89 14.45 -2.62
CA GLY A 101 -7.95 14.67 -1.64
C GLY A 101 -7.41 14.96 -0.24
N ASN A 102 -8.24 14.77 0.79
CA ASN A 102 -7.83 14.92 2.18
C ASN A 102 -7.60 13.55 2.82
N ASP A 103 -6.60 13.45 3.70
CA ASP A 103 -6.21 12.23 4.42
C ASP A 103 -5.93 11.04 3.49
N VAL A 104 -5.33 11.32 2.33
CA VAL A 104 -5.03 10.31 1.33
C VAL A 104 -3.73 9.57 1.62
N THR A 105 -3.60 8.35 1.12
CA THR A 105 -2.36 7.58 1.26
C THR A 105 -1.96 6.94 -0.08
N GLY A 106 -0.73 7.15 -0.52
CA GLY A 106 -0.21 6.51 -1.72
C GLY A 106 -0.13 5.00 -1.54
N ILE A 107 0.65 4.54 -0.56
CA ILE A 107 0.75 3.11 -0.19
C ILE A 107 0.60 2.98 1.33
N TYR A 108 -0.38 2.20 1.76
CA TYR A 108 -0.63 1.85 3.15
C TYR A 108 -0.24 0.40 3.41
N LEU A 109 0.49 0.16 4.49
CA LEU A 109 0.91 -1.16 4.91
C LEU A 109 0.64 -1.36 6.40
N SER A 110 0.12 -2.53 6.75
CA SER A 110 -0.07 -2.92 8.14
C SER A 110 0.07 -4.42 8.35
N GLY A 111 0.34 -4.79 9.57
CA GLY A 111 0.44 -6.20 9.96
C GLY A 111 1.83 -6.80 9.76
N ASP A 112 1.97 -8.03 10.28
CA ASP A 112 3.22 -8.79 10.28
C ASP A 112 3.66 -9.15 8.87
N ASN A 113 4.97 -9.22 8.65
CA ASN A 113 5.61 -9.69 7.43
C ASN A 113 5.23 -8.93 6.14
N THR A 114 4.57 -7.77 6.23
CA THR A 114 4.33 -6.92 5.07
C THR A 114 5.64 -6.36 4.51
N LYS A 115 5.74 -6.29 3.19
CA LYS A 115 6.96 -5.80 2.51
C LYS A 115 6.58 -4.78 1.44
N LEU A 116 7.41 -3.75 1.32
CA LEU A 116 7.27 -2.74 0.27
C LEU A 116 8.62 -2.45 -0.38
N ILE A 117 8.62 -2.50 -1.70
CA ILE A 117 9.69 -1.91 -2.52
C ILE A 117 9.03 -0.92 -3.48
N ASN A 118 9.34 0.37 -3.30
CA ASN A 118 8.94 1.41 -4.23
C ASN A 118 10.13 1.83 -5.09
N ASN A 119 10.05 1.55 -6.38
CA ASN A 119 10.99 2.03 -7.40
C ASN A 119 10.31 3.05 -8.34
N GLY A 120 9.00 3.19 -8.26
CA GLY A 120 8.18 4.07 -9.10
C GLY A 120 7.89 5.42 -8.46
N VAL A 121 6.83 6.06 -8.92
CA VAL A 121 6.46 7.41 -8.51
C VAL A 121 5.16 7.39 -7.69
N ILE A 122 5.15 8.13 -6.60
CA ILE A 122 3.96 8.39 -5.78
C ILE A 122 3.74 9.89 -5.71
N ASN A 123 2.61 10.36 -6.21
CA ASN A 123 2.21 11.76 -6.21
C ASN A 123 1.02 11.96 -5.27
N ILE A 124 1.17 12.84 -4.30
CA ILE A 124 0.12 13.24 -3.35
C ILE A 124 -0.28 14.69 -3.67
N SER A 125 -1.58 14.91 -3.83
CA SER A 125 -2.14 16.26 -3.99
C SER A 125 -3.26 16.47 -2.97
N GLY A 126 -3.06 17.40 -2.06
CA GLY A 126 -3.94 17.63 -0.92
C GLY A 126 -3.29 17.27 0.40
N THR A 127 -4.02 16.66 1.34
CA THR A 127 -3.49 16.25 2.64
C THR A 127 -3.27 14.73 2.70
N GLY A 128 -2.15 14.26 3.24
CA GLY A 128 -1.95 12.83 3.37
C GLY A 128 -0.48 12.37 3.40
N MET A 129 -0.26 11.11 3.14
CA MET A 129 1.03 10.45 3.24
C MET A 129 1.40 9.73 1.94
N GLY A 130 2.67 9.81 1.54
CA GLY A 130 3.19 9.01 0.43
C GLY A 130 3.16 7.53 0.76
N ILE A 131 3.80 7.15 1.87
CA ILE A 131 3.82 5.78 2.40
C ILE A 131 3.49 5.83 3.90
N SER A 132 2.48 5.08 4.31
CA SER A 132 2.17 4.81 5.72
C SER A 132 2.43 3.33 6.01
N TYR A 133 3.26 3.09 7.01
CA TYR A 133 3.64 1.73 7.39
C TYR A 133 3.45 1.53 8.88
N THR A 134 2.53 0.66 9.23
CA THR A 134 2.24 0.27 10.62
C THR A 134 2.55 -1.22 10.77
N PRO A 135 3.83 -1.59 10.96
CA PRO A 135 4.13 -2.98 11.25
C PRO A 135 3.56 -3.31 12.64
N THR A 136 2.86 -4.42 12.76
CA THR A 136 2.63 -5.04 14.07
C THR A 136 3.92 -5.72 14.52
N VAL A 137 4.95 -4.93 14.75
CA VAL A 137 6.15 -5.41 15.43
C VAL A 137 5.86 -5.31 16.92
N GLU A 138 5.46 -6.39 17.53
CA GLU A 138 5.65 -6.52 18.95
C GLU A 138 7.17 -6.50 19.19
N LEU A 139 7.66 -5.41 19.73
CA LEU A 139 9.07 -5.26 20.12
C LEU A 139 9.37 -6.24 21.28
N SER A 140 9.60 -7.51 20.96
CA SER A 140 10.02 -8.47 21.94
C SER A 140 11.53 -8.65 21.86
N ASN A 141 12.21 -8.24 22.91
CA ASN A 141 13.62 -8.56 23.14
C ASN A 141 14.58 -8.11 22.00
N ILE A 142 14.35 -6.91 21.46
CA ILE A 142 15.39 -6.28 20.68
C ILE A 142 16.50 -5.88 21.67
N ASN A 143 17.58 -6.64 21.67
CA ASN A 143 18.82 -6.19 22.28
C ASN A 143 19.45 -5.19 21.32
N ASP A 144 19.71 -3.98 21.80
CA ASP A 144 20.58 -3.07 21.09
C ASP A 144 22.03 -3.62 21.06
N THR A 145 22.91 -2.95 20.36
CA THR A 145 24.33 -3.35 20.26
C THR A 145 25.06 -3.32 21.60
N THR A 146 24.44 -2.82 22.67
CA THR A 146 24.96 -2.77 24.04
C THR A 146 24.40 -3.88 24.93
N GLY A 147 23.49 -4.71 24.42
CA GLY A 147 22.83 -5.80 25.16
C GLY A 147 21.66 -5.34 26.02
N THR A 148 21.19 -4.10 25.85
CA THR A 148 20.02 -3.59 26.57
C THR A 148 18.73 -4.12 25.91
N THR A 149 17.89 -4.80 26.70
CA THR A 149 16.60 -5.29 26.22
C THR A 149 15.62 -4.10 26.09
N ILE A 150 15.15 -3.85 24.87
CA ILE A 150 14.15 -2.84 24.58
C ILE A 150 12.80 -3.55 24.36
N GLY A 151 11.90 -3.42 25.30
CA GLY A 151 10.57 -4.02 25.26
C GLY A 151 10.46 -5.39 25.95
N SER A 152 9.24 -5.82 26.21
CA SER A 152 8.95 -7.07 26.94
C SER A 152 7.82 -7.83 26.27
N THR A 153 7.95 -8.24 25.04
CA THR A 153 6.98 -9.08 24.37
C THR A 153 7.58 -10.43 23.97
N SER A 154 6.75 -11.42 23.67
CA SER A 154 7.17 -12.81 23.54
C SER A 154 7.51 -13.27 22.11
N LYS A 155 7.50 -12.39 21.13
CA LYS A 155 7.83 -12.73 19.73
C LYS A 155 9.26 -12.33 19.39
N GLN A 156 10.07 -13.29 18.97
CA GLN A 156 11.37 -13.04 18.34
C GLN A 156 11.21 -13.05 16.82
N TYR A 157 11.60 -11.96 16.16
CA TYR A 157 11.65 -11.92 14.70
C TYR A 157 13.05 -12.30 14.21
N GLN A 158 13.12 -13.21 13.25
CA GLN A 158 14.35 -13.47 12.50
C GLN A 158 14.44 -12.48 11.34
N LEU A 159 15.65 -12.07 10.94
CA LEU A 159 15.88 -11.09 9.87
C LEU A 159 15.08 -11.33 8.57
N PRO A 160 14.84 -12.58 8.09
CA PRO A 160 14.03 -12.81 6.90
C PRO A 160 12.53 -12.52 7.12
N ASP A 161 12.06 -12.51 8.36
CA ASP A 161 10.66 -12.30 8.70
C ASP A 161 10.34 -10.85 9.08
N MET A 162 11.34 -9.99 9.13
CA MET A 162 11.14 -8.58 9.46
C MET A 162 10.41 -7.85 8.33
N PRO A 163 9.47 -6.97 8.68
CA PRO A 163 8.86 -6.08 7.73
C PRO A 163 9.93 -5.27 6.99
N THR A 164 9.80 -5.16 5.68
CA THR A 164 10.79 -4.44 4.86
C THR A 164 10.11 -3.32 4.09
N LEU A 165 10.60 -2.10 4.30
CA LEU A 165 10.24 -0.95 3.50
C LEU A 165 11.49 -0.42 2.80
N VAL A 166 11.45 -0.38 1.48
CA VAL A 166 12.51 0.19 0.66
C VAL A 166 11.89 1.18 -0.33
N ASN A 167 12.30 2.43 -0.23
CA ASN A 167 11.97 3.45 -1.23
C ASN A 167 13.21 3.79 -2.05
N ARG A 168 13.17 3.50 -3.36
CA ARG A 168 14.17 3.90 -4.36
C ARG A 168 13.57 4.77 -5.44
N GLY A 169 12.25 4.99 -5.39
CA GLY A 169 11.50 5.83 -6.30
C GLY A 169 11.27 7.23 -5.75
N GLU A 170 10.37 7.95 -6.38
CA GLU A 170 10.01 9.31 -6.01
C GLU A 170 8.72 9.35 -5.21
N ILE A 171 8.66 10.24 -4.23
CA ILE A 171 7.45 10.60 -3.51
C ILE A 171 7.30 12.10 -3.61
N ASN A 172 6.30 12.55 -4.34
CA ASN A 172 6.00 13.96 -4.57
C ASN A 172 4.76 14.35 -3.78
N ILE A 173 4.89 15.32 -2.88
CA ILE A 173 3.79 15.83 -2.08
C ILE A 173 3.55 17.28 -2.47
N ASN A 174 2.38 17.55 -3.07
CA ASN A 174 1.96 18.88 -3.45
C ASN A 174 0.81 19.33 -2.55
N VAL A 175 1.13 20.20 -1.62
CA VAL A 175 0.21 20.72 -0.63
C VAL A 175 -0.03 22.22 -0.82
N GLY A 176 -1.29 22.59 -0.94
CA GLY A 176 -1.71 23.99 -0.91
C GLY A 176 -2.01 24.44 0.52
N GLY A 177 -0.97 24.76 1.33
CA GLY A 177 -1.17 25.30 2.68
C GLY A 177 -0.13 24.87 3.71
N ASN A 178 -0.24 25.41 4.94
CA ASN A 178 0.67 25.13 6.07
C ASN A 178 0.24 23.87 6.83
N PHE A 179 0.64 22.69 6.37
CA PHE A 179 0.33 21.46 7.07
C PHE A 179 1.56 20.54 7.17
N ASN A 180 1.62 19.72 8.21
CA ASN A 180 2.66 18.73 8.41
C ASN A 180 2.31 17.47 7.62
N TYR A 181 3.10 17.12 6.60
CA TYR A 181 2.92 15.92 5.80
C TYR A 181 4.19 15.10 5.78
N ASP A 182 4.02 13.80 5.86
CA ASP A 182 5.12 12.86 5.85
C ASP A 182 5.21 12.18 4.48
N GLY A 183 6.36 12.22 3.83
CA GLY A 183 6.63 11.39 2.67
C GLY A 183 6.54 9.90 3.02
N ILE A 184 7.16 9.55 4.16
CA ILE A 184 7.13 8.21 4.74
C ILE A 184 6.86 8.33 6.24
N ARG A 185 5.87 7.60 6.73
CA ARG A 185 5.61 7.45 8.15
C ARG A 185 5.66 5.97 8.53
N VAL A 186 6.45 5.67 9.54
CA VAL A 186 6.48 4.37 10.23
C VAL A 186 5.95 4.59 11.64
N ILE A 187 4.91 3.86 12.03
CA ILE A 187 4.23 4.01 13.33
C ILE A 187 4.28 2.68 14.07
#